data_5e42c9329e75f6f57924cc7f46ec9d40
#
_entry.id   5e42c9329e75f6f57924cc7f46ec9d40
#
_cell.length_a   1.000
_cell.length_b   1.000
_cell.length_c   1.000
_cell.angle_alpha   90.00
_cell.angle_beta   90.00
_cell.angle_gamma   90.00
#
_symmetry.space_group_name_H-M   'P 1'
#
loop_
_entity.id
_entity.type
_entity.pdbx_description
1 polymer ?
#
loop_
_entity_poly.entity_id
_entity_poly.type
_entity_poly.pdbx_seq_one_letter_code
_entity_poly.pdbx_strand_id
1 'polypeptide(L)'
;MPKCYERGSNNKVNALSTHLQEKEEKILQVLECLAEESTKGTPIIVEGKNDIEALRALGIEGKIISAKTGGKSILDVISEVEKCTAKEIIILLDFDRRGKEWTKRLKQNLEYAKTKIDLTFWSRLFALVGTEVKDVDGLAS
;
A
#
# COMPACT_ATOMS: atom_id res chain seq x y z
N MET A 1 8.55 -4.03 17.47
CA MET A 1 7.50 -4.37 16.70
C MET A 1 7.81 -5.46 15.75
N PRO A 2 6.99 -6.41 15.72
CA PRO A 2 7.30 -7.53 14.89
C PRO A 2 7.29 -7.16 13.43
N LYS A 3 8.08 -7.74 12.72
CA LYS A 3 8.12 -7.48 11.34
C LYS A 3 7.48 -8.60 10.66
N CYS A 4 6.23 -8.48 10.37
CA CYS A 4 5.51 -9.58 9.83
C CYS A 4 6.11 -10.09 8.55
N TYR A 5 6.77 -9.29 7.78
CA TYR A 5 7.37 -9.81 6.57
C TYR A 5 8.63 -10.62 6.83
N GLU A 6 9.04 -10.73 8.06
CA GLU A 6 10.14 -11.60 8.42
C GLU A 6 9.69 -12.92 8.95
N ARG A 7 8.39 -13.13 9.13
CA ARG A 7 7.86 -14.23 9.65
C ARG A 7 8.11 -15.39 8.78
N GLY A 8 8.71 -15.99 8.89
CA GLY A 8 8.96 -17.04 8.40
C GLY A 8 8.75 -17.75 7.31
N SER A 9 9.26 -18.06 6.68
CA SER A 9 8.87 -18.65 5.76
C SER A 9 9.42 -19.86 5.58
N ASN A 10 9.96 -20.28 5.75
CA ASN A 10 10.47 -21.41 5.73
C ASN A 10 10.09 -22.29 4.78
N ASN A 11 10.04 -22.41 4.03
CA ASN A 11 9.64 -23.18 3.26
C ASN A 11 10.28 -23.97 2.48
N LYS A 12 10.28 -24.63 2.37
CA LYS A 12 10.65 -25.52 1.86
C LYS A 12 10.48 -25.63 0.59
N VAL A 13 10.64 -25.32 0.07
CA VAL A 13 10.30 -25.26 -1.01
C VAL A 13 10.83 -26.16 -1.83
N ASN A 14 10.36 -26.67 -2.60
CA ASN A 14 10.84 -27.56 -3.33
C ASN A 14 11.76 -27.05 -4.30
N ALA A 15 12.60 -27.75 -4.76
CA ALA A 15 13.61 -27.37 -5.62
C ALA A 15 13.14 -26.73 -6.84
N LEU A 16 11.91 -26.95 -7.14
CA LEU A 16 11.40 -26.38 -8.30
C LEU A 16 10.87 -25.05 -8.12
N SER A 17 10.99 -24.50 -6.94
CA SER A 17 10.52 -23.21 -6.71
C SER A 17 11.18 -22.32 -7.60
N THR A 18 10.50 -21.56 -8.35
CA THR A 18 11.04 -20.63 -9.26
C THR A 18 11.11 -19.29 -8.62
N HIS A 19 11.79 -18.39 -9.28
CA HIS A 19 11.76 -17.00 -8.86
C HIS A 19 10.35 -16.45 -8.78
N LEU A 20 9.46 -16.92 -9.64
CA LEU A 20 8.09 -16.45 -9.61
C LEU A 20 7.39 -16.88 -8.35
N GLN A 21 7.60 -18.13 -7.93
CA GLN A 21 6.99 -18.59 -6.72
C GLN A 21 7.51 -17.85 -5.51
N GLU A 22 8.80 -17.63 -5.45
CA GLU A 22 9.38 -16.89 -4.35
C GLU A 22 8.87 -15.47 -4.30
N LYS A 23 8.74 -14.85 -5.48
CA LYS A 23 8.24 -13.49 -5.56
C LYS A 23 6.80 -13.42 -5.08
N GLU A 24 5.97 -14.38 -5.49
CA GLU A 24 4.60 -14.41 -5.03
C GLU A 24 4.49 -14.54 -3.53
N GLU A 25 5.33 -15.36 -2.94
CA GLU A 25 5.32 -15.53 -1.49
C GLU A 25 5.68 -14.23 -0.78
N LYS A 26 6.67 -13.52 -1.31
CA LYS A 26 7.07 -12.25 -0.71
C LYS A 26 5.97 -11.20 -0.84
N ILE A 27 5.31 -11.17 -1.98
CA ILE A 27 4.20 -10.25 -2.17
C ILE A 27 3.10 -10.56 -1.17
N LEU A 28 2.76 -11.83 -1.01
CA LEU A 28 1.72 -12.21 -0.07
C LEU A 28 2.09 -11.83 1.36
N GLN A 29 3.36 -11.97 1.73
CA GLN A 29 3.79 -11.57 3.05
C GLN A 29 3.61 -10.07 3.27
N VAL A 30 3.96 -9.27 2.26
CA VAL A 30 3.79 -7.83 2.37
C VAL A 30 2.30 -7.50 2.50
N LEU A 31 1.46 -8.15 1.73
CA LEU A 31 0.03 -7.89 1.78
C LEU A 31 -0.59 -8.32 3.11
N GLU A 32 -0.10 -9.41 3.69
CA GLU A 32 -0.55 -9.81 5.01
C GLU A 32 -0.19 -8.77 6.06
N CYS A 33 1.02 -8.24 5.98
CA CYS A 33 1.44 -7.20 6.91
C CYS A 33 0.60 -5.93 6.72
N LEU A 34 0.28 -5.61 5.48
CA LEU A 34 -0.56 -4.47 5.19
C LEU A 34 -1.95 -4.66 5.79
N ALA A 35 -2.50 -5.88 5.68
CA ALA A 35 -3.79 -6.17 6.26
C ALA A 35 -3.78 -6.02 7.77
N GLU A 36 -2.69 -6.44 8.41
CA GLU A 36 -2.57 -6.30 9.85
C GLU A 36 -2.53 -4.84 10.27
N GLU A 37 -1.77 -4.03 9.54
CA GLU A 37 -1.71 -2.61 9.86
C GLU A 37 -3.06 -1.94 9.65
N SER A 38 -3.76 -2.33 8.59
CA SER A 38 -5.09 -1.79 8.34
C SER A 38 -6.05 -2.13 9.47
N THR A 39 -5.97 -3.36 9.96
CA THR A 39 -6.81 -3.80 11.07
C THR A 39 -6.54 -2.99 12.34
N LYS A 40 -5.32 -2.54 12.51
CA LYS A 40 -4.97 -1.72 13.68
C LYS A 40 -5.49 -0.30 13.57
N GLY A 41 -6.06 0.05 12.44
CA GLY A 41 -6.62 1.38 12.27
C GLY A 41 -5.81 2.34 11.43
N THR A 42 -4.72 1.89 10.82
CA THR A 42 -3.91 2.75 9.98
C THR A 42 -4.58 2.90 8.62
N PRO A 43 -4.96 4.11 8.21
CA PRO A 43 -5.60 4.30 6.92
C PRO A 43 -4.61 4.11 5.78
N ILE A 44 -5.13 3.70 4.63
CA ILE A 44 -4.34 3.49 3.43
C ILE A 44 -4.86 4.43 2.35
N ILE A 45 -3.94 5.12 1.67
CA ILE A 45 -4.31 5.97 0.54
C ILE A 45 -3.93 5.25 -0.74
N VAL A 46 -4.89 5.08 -1.64
CA VAL A 46 -4.65 4.47 -2.94
C VAL A 46 -5.08 5.45 -4.03
N GLU A 47 -4.82 5.12 -5.27
CA GLU A 47 -5.09 6.04 -6.37
C GLU A 47 -6.59 6.13 -6.68
N GLY A 48 -7.27 5.03 -6.85
CA GLY A 48 -8.64 5.06 -7.30
C GLY A 48 -9.49 3.93 -6.78
N LYS A 49 -10.72 3.90 -7.31
CA LYS A 49 -11.72 2.95 -6.86
C LYS A 49 -11.33 1.50 -7.11
N ASN A 50 -10.72 1.22 -8.26
CA ASN A 50 -10.32 -0.15 -8.57
C ASN A 50 -9.29 -0.66 -7.59
N ASP A 51 -8.43 0.22 -7.11
CA ASP A 51 -7.42 -0.17 -6.12
C ASP A 51 -8.08 -0.50 -4.80
N ILE A 52 -9.12 0.25 -4.43
CA ILE A 52 -9.87 -0.07 -3.22
C ILE A 52 -10.47 -1.46 -3.35
N GLU A 53 -11.10 -1.74 -4.48
CA GLU A 53 -11.74 -3.02 -4.68
C GLU A 53 -10.72 -4.16 -4.64
N ALA A 54 -9.54 -3.91 -5.22
CA ALA A 54 -8.49 -4.92 -5.21
C ALA A 54 -8.02 -5.23 -3.79
N LEU A 55 -7.82 -4.19 -2.99
CA LEU A 55 -7.40 -4.41 -1.61
C LEU A 55 -8.47 -5.12 -0.80
N ARG A 56 -9.73 -4.77 -1.02
CA ARG A 56 -10.82 -5.48 -0.36
C ARG A 56 -10.83 -6.95 -0.72
N ALA A 57 -10.60 -7.25 -2.00
CA ALA A 57 -10.55 -8.63 -2.46
C ALA A 57 -9.39 -9.39 -1.83
N LEU A 58 -8.33 -8.68 -1.45
CA LEU A 58 -7.19 -9.28 -0.81
C LEU A 58 -7.34 -9.38 0.71
N GLY A 59 -8.49 -9.00 1.24
CA GLY A 59 -8.77 -9.17 2.65
C GLY A 59 -8.47 -7.97 3.54
N ILE A 60 -8.20 -6.82 2.94
CA ILE A 60 -7.90 -5.62 3.71
C ILE A 60 -9.19 -4.90 3.99
N GLU A 61 -9.53 -4.72 5.28
CA GLU A 61 -10.84 -4.24 5.67
C GLU A 61 -10.89 -2.87 6.31
N GLY A 62 -9.77 -2.30 6.66
CA GLY A 62 -9.77 -1.02 7.34
C GLY A 62 -10.09 0.15 6.43
N LYS A 63 -9.79 1.35 6.90
CA LYS A 63 -10.08 2.56 6.14
C LYS A 63 -9.17 2.67 4.93
N ILE A 64 -9.75 2.86 3.76
CA ILE A 64 -9.00 3.09 2.54
C ILE A 64 -9.52 4.37 1.91
N ILE A 65 -8.60 5.28 1.58
CA ILE A 65 -8.94 6.57 0.99
C ILE A 65 -8.47 6.57 -0.47
N SER A 66 -9.37 6.96 -1.36
CA SER A 66 -9.01 7.11 -2.77
C SER A 66 -8.53 8.53 -3.02
N ALA A 67 -7.40 8.67 -3.69
CA ALA A 67 -6.83 9.98 -3.94
C ALA A 67 -7.49 10.72 -5.09
N LYS A 68 -8.04 10.00 -6.05
CA LYS A 68 -8.53 10.65 -7.26
C LYS A 68 -9.99 10.44 -7.60
N THR A 69 -10.71 9.71 -6.80
CA THR A 69 -12.12 9.46 -7.10
C THR A 69 -12.92 10.74 -6.89
N GLY A 70 -13.77 11.05 -7.85
CA GLY A 70 -14.66 12.20 -7.72
C GLY A 70 -13.98 13.55 -7.89
N GLY A 71 -12.86 13.59 -8.58
CA GLY A 71 -12.21 14.87 -8.85
C GLY A 71 -11.51 15.48 -7.65
N LYS A 72 -11.14 14.67 -6.69
CA LYS A 72 -10.48 15.20 -5.50
C LYS A 72 -9.17 15.89 -5.80
N SER A 73 -8.87 16.91 -5.03
CA SER A 73 -7.56 17.55 -5.05
C SER A 73 -6.74 16.97 -3.91
N ILE A 74 -5.47 17.34 -3.88
CA ILE A 74 -4.62 16.93 -2.78
C ILE A 74 -5.14 17.45 -1.45
N LEU A 75 -5.67 18.66 -1.45
CA LEU A 75 -6.22 19.20 -0.21
C LEU A 75 -7.42 18.41 0.28
N ASP A 76 -8.22 17.89 -0.65
CA ASP A 76 -9.35 17.05 -0.27
C ASP A 76 -8.88 15.77 0.41
N VAL A 77 -7.82 15.18 -0.11
CA VAL A 77 -7.28 13.96 0.47
C VAL A 77 -6.73 14.23 1.86
N ILE A 78 -6.01 15.33 2.01
CA ILE A 78 -5.45 15.70 3.31
C ILE A 78 -6.57 15.91 4.31
N SER A 79 -7.66 16.54 3.89
CA SER A 79 -8.79 16.74 4.77
C SER A 79 -9.39 15.42 5.23
N GLU A 80 -9.50 14.45 4.34
CA GLU A 80 -10.00 13.13 4.73
C GLU A 80 -9.06 12.45 5.71
N VAL A 81 -7.76 12.59 5.50
CA VAL A 81 -6.78 12.01 6.41
C VAL A 81 -6.91 12.63 7.80
N GLU A 82 -7.08 13.94 7.85
CA GLU A 82 -7.20 14.62 9.13
C GLU A 82 -8.43 14.17 9.89
N LYS A 83 -9.51 13.87 9.18
CA LYS A 83 -10.73 13.39 9.83
C LYS A 83 -10.55 12.01 10.45
N CYS A 84 -9.58 11.25 9.99
CA CYS A 84 -9.34 9.94 10.55
C CYS A 84 -8.64 10.01 11.89
N THR A 85 -8.06 11.15 12.23
CA THR A 85 -7.30 11.36 13.48
C THR A 85 -6.22 10.31 13.68
N ALA A 86 -5.73 9.72 12.61
CA ALA A 86 -4.69 8.73 12.69
C ALA A 86 -3.33 9.41 12.78
N LYS A 87 -2.41 8.81 13.51
CA LYS A 87 -1.08 9.37 13.64
C LYS A 87 -0.19 8.96 12.48
N GLU A 88 -0.56 7.93 11.78
CA GLU A 88 0.24 7.41 10.69
C GLU A 88 -0.67 7.04 9.54
N ILE A 89 -0.15 7.19 8.33
CA ILE A 89 -0.89 6.92 7.12
C ILE A 89 -0.02 6.08 6.20
N ILE A 90 -0.58 5.09 5.56
CA ILE A 90 0.11 4.28 4.56
C ILE A 90 -0.26 4.82 3.19
N ILE A 91 0.74 5.15 2.37
CA ILE A 91 0.49 5.60 1.01
C ILE A 91 0.84 4.48 0.05
N LEU A 92 -0.09 4.15 -0.82
CA LEU A 92 0.06 3.05 -1.75
C LEU A 92 -0.48 3.45 -3.11
N LEU A 93 0.11 4.50 -3.68
CA LEU A 93 -0.31 5.00 -4.98
C LEU A 93 0.38 4.20 -6.09
N ASP A 94 -0.03 4.45 -7.32
CA ASP A 94 0.50 3.72 -8.46
C ASP A 94 2.01 3.87 -8.58
N PHE A 95 2.63 2.91 -9.25
CA PHE A 95 4.09 2.89 -9.39
C PHE A 95 4.57 3.69 -10.59
N ASP A 96 3.69 4.37 -11.30
CA ASP A 96 4.09 5.15 -12.45
C ASP A 96 4.54 6.55 -12.02
N ARG A 97 4.90 7.37 -12.99
CA ARG A 97 5.40 8.70 -12.71
C ARG A 97 4.39 9.56 -11.95
N ARG A 98 3.12 9.52 -12.37
CA ARG A 98 2.11 10.32 -11.71
C ARG A 98 1.88 9.88 -10.28
N GLY A 99 1.87 8.58 -10.05
CA GLY A 99 1.72 8.08 -8.69
C GLY A 99 2.88 8.50 -7.82
N LYS A 100 4.09 8.48 -8.37
CA LYS A 100 5.26 8.91 -7.60
C LYS A 100 5.20 10.39 -7.28
N GLU A 101 4.74 11.20 -8.23
CA GLU A 101 4.61 12.64 -7.98
C GLU A 101 3.56 12.92 -6.93
N TRP A 102 2.42 12.25 -7.00
CA TRP A 102 1.39 12.42 -6.00
C TRP A 102 1.86 11.97 -4.62
N THR A 103 2.60 10.86 -4.58
CA THR A 103 3.14 10.38 -3.32
C THR A 103 4.03 11.45 -2.70
N LYS A 104 4.90 12.04 -3.50
CA LYS A 104 5.80 13.07 -3.01
C LYS A 104 5.04 14.28 -2.47
N ARG A 105 4.02 14.73 -3.21
CA ARG A 105 3.25 15.88 -2.78
C ARG A 105 2.44 15.60 -1.53
N LEU A 106 1.82 14.44 -1.46
CA LEU A 106 1.08 14.06 -0.26
C LEU A 106 2.00 13.96 0.93
N LYS A 107 3.16 13.36 0.74
CA LYS A 107 4.12 13.23 1.82
C LYS A 107 4.50 14.60 2.37
N GLN A 108 4.83 15.54 1.48
CA GLN A 108 5.22 16.86 1.93
C GLN A 108 4.12 17.55 2.71
N ASN A 109 2.89 17.48 2.22
CA ASN A 109 1.78 18.14 2.87
C ASN A 109 1.40 17.49 4.19
N LEU A 110 1.42 16.17 4.25
CA LEU A 110 1.03 15.46 5.46
C LEU A 110 2.10 15.58 6.54
N GLU A 111 3.37 15.62 6.14
CA GLU A 111 4.42 15.84 7.13
C GLU A 111 4.32 17.21 7.74
N TYR A 112 3.93 18.18 6.93
CA TYR A 112 3.72 19.52 7.44
C TYR A 112 2.59 19.51 8.46
N ALA A 113 1.59 18.67 8.28
CA ALA A 113 0.48 18.53 9.21
C ALA A 113 0.80 17.57 10.34
N LYS A 114 2.05 17.13 10.44
CA LYS A 114 2.54 16.25 11.50
C LYS A 114 1.95 14.85 11.48
N THR A 115 1.53 14.40 10.32
CA THR A 115 1.09 13.02 10.14
C THR A 115 2.27 12.21 9.63
N LYS A 116 2.54 11.10 10.27
CA LYS A 116 3.63 10.25 9.85
C LYS A 116 3.24 9.44 8.63
N ILE A 117 4.14 9.36 7.66
CA ILE A 117 3.88 8.67 6.40
C ILE A 117 4.64 7.37 6.37
N ASP A 118 3.93 6.29 6.05
CA ASP A 118 4.57 5.00 5.91
C ASP A 118 4.58 4.63 4.43
N LEU A 119 5.77 4.61 3.85
CA LEU A 119 5.98 4.21 2.47
C LEU A 119 6.64 2.84 2.38
N THR A 120 6.75 2.14 3.50
CA THR A 120 7.42 0.85 3.53
C THR A 120 6.75 -0.16 2.60
N PHE A 121 5.43 -0.23 2.66
CA PHE A 121 4.71 -1.20 1.82
C PHE A 121 4.84 -0.86 0.35
N TRP A 122 4.74 0.43 0.03
CA TRP A 122 4.90 0.88 -1.34
C TRP A 122 6.28 0.50 -1.87
N SER A 123 7.31 0.79 -1.08
CA SER A 123 8.68 0.51 -1.50
C SER A 123 8.93 -0.98 -1.69
N ARG A 124 8.41 -1.79 -0.78
CA ARG A 124 8.63 -3.22 -0.88
C ARG A 124 7.88 -3.81 -2.07
N LEU A 125 6.65 -3.37 -2.30
CA LEU A 125 5.89 -3.87 -3.45
C LEU A 125 6.52 -3.40 -4.75
N PHE A 126 6.96 -2.16 -4.80
CA PHE A 126 7.61 -1.66 -5.99
C PHE A 126 8.88 -2.45 -6.30
N ALA A 127 9.67 -2.76 -5.28
CA ALA A 127 10.89 -3.52 -5.49
C ALA A 127 10.59 -4.92 -6.03
N LEU A 128 9.46 -5.49 -5.65
CA LEU A 128 9.12 -6.83 -6.09
C LEU A 128 8.49 -6.85 -7.49
N VAL A 129 7.65 -5.86 -7.82
CA VAL A 129 6.86 -5.93 -9.05
C VAL A 129 6.83 -4.65 -9.88
N GLY A 130 7.58 -3.65 -9.50
CA GLY A 130 7.46 -2.33 -10.13
C GLY A 130 7.65 -2.29 -11.63
N THR A 131 8.38 -3.23 -12.19
CA THR A 131 8.59 -3.26 -13.62
C THR A 131 7.52 -4.04 -14.35
N GLU A 132 6.72 -4.83 -13.64
CA GLU A 132 5.72 -5.69 -14.23
C GLU A 132 4.31 -5.22 -13.97
N VAL A 133 4.11 -4.54 -12.85
CA VAL A 133 2.79 -4.09 -12.43
C VAL A 133 2.90 -2.61 -12.11
N LYS A 134 1.98 -1.81 -12.62
CA LYS A 134 2.06 -0.37 -12.42
C LYS A 134 1.15 0.15 -11.32
N ASP A 135 0.17 -0.61 -10.92
CA ASP A 135 -0.78 -0.15 -9.91
C ASP A 135 -1.17 -1.29 -9.00
N VAL A 136 -1.87 -0.92 -7.94
CA VAL A 136 -2.29 -1.88 -6.93
C VAL A 136 -3.33 -2.85 -7.49
N ASP A 137 -4.16 -2.37 -8.39
CA ASP A 137 -5.16 -3.21 -9.03
C ASP A 137 -4.48 -4.39 -9.73
N GLY A 138 -3.33 -4.15 -10.35
CA GLY A 138 -2.59 -5.21 -11.04
C GLY A 138 -2.11 -6.32 -10.10
N LEU A 139 -1.94 -6.02 -8.82
CA LEU A 139 -1.49 -7.03 -7.88
C LEU A 139 -2.56 -8.10 -7.63
N ALA A 140 -3.81 -7.75 -7.80
CA ALA A 140 -4.89 -8.67 -7.52
C ALA A 140 -5.22 -9.58 -8.69
N SER A 141 -4.69 -9.31 -9.86
CA SER A 141 -5.04 -10.13 -11.03
C SER A 141 -4.02 -11.22 -11.39
#